data_505f987a5319092dd98df5d369bad54b
#
_entry.id   505f987a5319092dd98df5d369bad54b
#
_cell.length_a   1.000
_cell.length_b   1.000
_cell.length_c   1.000
_cell.angle_alpha   90.00
_cell.angle_beta   90.00
_cell.angle_gamma   90.00
#
_symmetry.space_group_name_H-M   'P 1'
#
loop_
_entity.id
_entity.type
_entity.pdbx_description
1 polymer ?
#
loop_
_entity_poly.entity_id
_entity_poly.type
_entity_poly.pdbx_seq_one_letter_code
_entity_poly.pdbx_strand_id
1 'polypeptide(L)'
;MKTTRSIFLLSACLIALPFLPPAQASDDESLAKYSYPIFVVAQNQQYTGTAFFYHSGDTDYLVSNYHAIKGMSPMKQNINFITDTLFLKYPVKNSDEWKVTAINTGDDITGETEIFSMTDRIDLLKVPIEIPADANIFFINDLIDEDYLDSEPEEIVVFGYPPGAASIPAFYSRQQSLKGKVNPDGFNDYDASLKINFPDVSDSAKAIMRSTSRYYYFIKPYAAQGYSGAPVFGKFRNENNEVIYRFTGVIFAGQPATQQTWAIRGAVALQY
;
A
#
# COMPACT_ATOMS: atom_id res chain seq x y z
N MET A 1 -77.91 -30.25 -16.13
CA MET A 1 -76.73 -29.75 -15.43
C MET A 1 -75.66 -29.34 -16.44
N LYS A 2 -75.46 -28.01 -16.68
CA LYS A 2 -74.45 -27.47 -17.59
C LYS A 2 -73.28 -26.95 -16.77
N THR A 3 -72.13 -27.62 -16.89
CA THR A 3 -70.87 -27.23 -16.24
C THR A 3 -70.13 -26.22 -17.13
N THR A 4 -70.06 -24.97 -16.66
CA THR A 4 -69.32 -23.90 -17.31
C THR A 4 -67.85 -24.00 -16.83
N ARG A 5 -66.91 -24.23 -17.78
CA ARG A 5 -65.47 -24.18 -17.52
C ARG A 5 -64.99 -22.73 -17.74
N SER A 6 -64.55 -22.09 -16.65
CA SER A 6 -63.85 -20.81 -16.71
C SER A 6 -62.37 -21.07 -17.06
N ILE A 7 -61.93 -20.47 -18.15
CA ILE A 7 -60.51 -20.43 -18.57
C ILE A 7 -59.90 -19.20 -17.96
N PHE A 8 -58.98 -19.36 -17.03
CA PHE A 8 -58.14 -18.27 -16.50
C PHE A 8 -56.96 -18.08 -17.48
N LEU A 9 -56.96 -16.95 -18.15
CA LEU A 9 -55.79 -16.45 -18.91
C LEU A 9 -54.81 -15.78 -17.92
N LEU A 10 -53.69 -16.46 -17.64
CA LEU A 10 -52.56 -15.85 -16.93
C LEU A 10 -51.79 -14.95 -17.93
N SER A 11 -51.96 -13.64 -17.81
CA SER A 11 -51.13 -12.65 -18.52
C SER A 11 -49.78 -12.57 -17.83
N ALA A 12 -48.74 -13.16 -18.43
CA ALA A 12 -47.37 -13.00 -17.99
C ALA A 12 -46.86 -11.59 -18.39
N CYS A 13 -46.84 -10.67 -17.46
CA CYS A 13 -46.11 -9.40 -17.61
C CYS A 13 -44.58 -9.70 -17.58
N LEU A 14 -43.98 -9.74 -18.76
CA LEU A 14 -42.51 -9.65 -18.86
C LEU A 14 -42.11 -8.24 -18.46
N ILE A 15 -41.64 -8.09 -17.22
CA ILE A 15 -40.92 -6.89 -16.79
C ILE A 15 -39.53 -6.93 -17.44
N ALA A 16 -39.36 -6.16 -18.51
CA ALA A 16 -38.02 -5.91 -19.07
C ALA A 16 -37.21 -5.12 -18.01
N LEU A 17 -36.36 -5.79 -17.26
CA LEU A 17 -35.40 -5.13 -16.43
C LEU A 17 -34.49 -4.30 -17.36
N PRO A 18 -34.32 -2.99 -17.10
CA PRO A 18 -33.37 -2.21 -17.87
C PRO A 18 -31.99 -2.82 -17.72
N PHE A 19 -31.33 -3.13 -18.82
CA PHE A 19 -29.91 -3.47 -18.84
C PHE A 19 -29.18 -2.25 -18.27
N LEU A 20 -28.79 -2.31 -17.00
CA LEU A 20 -27.84 -1.37 -16.44
C LEU A 20 -26.52 -1.61 -17.19
N PRO A 21 -25.95 -0.57 -17.83
CA PRO A 21 -24.63 -0.70 -18.41
C PRO A 21 -23.68 -1.19 -17.30
N PRO A 22 -22.68 -2.04 -17.61
CA PRO A 22 -21.68 -2.44 -16.63
C PRO A 22 -21.13 -1.16 -16.02
N ALA A 23 -21.08 -1.11 -14.68
CA ALA A 23 -20.50 0.02 -13.96
C ALA A 23 -19.12 0.25 -14.56
N GLN A 24 -18.90 1.43 -15.14
CA GLN A 24 -17.61 1.80 -15.67
C GLN A 24 -16.66 1.79 -14.48
N ALA A 25 -15.60 0.96 -14.54
CA ALA A 25 -14.61 0.91 -13.48
C ALA A 25 -14.16 2.34 -13.18
N SER A 26 -14.19 2.74 -11.92
CA SER A 26 -13.78 4.10 -11.55
C SER A 26 -12.32 4.27 -11.94
N ASP A 27 -11.91 5.44 -12.43
CA ASP A 27 -10.52 5.70 -12.87
C ASP A 27 -9.47 5.30 -11.81
N ASP A 28 -9.86 5.34 -10.55
CA ASP A 28 -9.02 4.94 -9.42
C ASP A 28 -8.79 3.41 -9.33
N GLU A 29 -9.70 2.56 -9.82
CA GLU A 29 -9.46 1.09 -9.86
C GLU A 29 -8.28 0.72 -10.76
N SER A 30 -8.01 1.53 -11.78
CA SER A 30 -6.86 1.34 -12.66
C SER A 30 -5.51 1.44 -11.94
N LEU A 31 -5.47 2.09 -10.77
CA LEU A 31 -4.27 2.25 -9.94
C LEU A 31 -3.89 0.96 -9.19
N ALA A 32 -4.82 0.03 -9.06
CA ALA A 32 -4.60 -1.26 -8.40
C ALA A 32 -3.40 -2.04 -8.96
N LYS A 33 -3.12 -1.87 -10.27
CA LYS A 33 -2.05 -2.56 -11.00
C LYS A 33 -0.62 -2.17 -10.54
N TYR A 34 -0.47 -1.07 -9.80
CA TYR A 34 0.84 -0.61 -9.29
C TYR A 34 1.19 -1.19 -7.91
N SER A 35 0.31 -1.99 -7.30
CA SER A 35 0.52 -2.55 -5.97
C SER A 35 0.62 -4.07 -6.04
N TYR A 36 1.65 -4.63 -5.41
CA TYR A 36 1.98 -6.05 -5.45
C TYR A 36 2.07 -6.63 -4.04
N PRO A 37 1.53 -7.83 -3.78
CA PRO A 37 1.68 -8.48 -2.49
C PRO A 37 3.08 -9.04 -2.32
N ILE A 38 3.66 -8.77 -1.16
CA ILE A 38 4.89 -9.36 -0.70
C ILE A 38 4.65 -10.10 0.60
N PHE A 39 5.45 -11.12 0.85
CA PHE A 39 5.46 -11.81 2.14
C PHE A 39 6.84 -12.36 2.47
N VAL A 40 7.10 -12.46 3.75
CA VAL A 40 8.28 -13.08 4.30
C VAL A 40 7.89 -14.21 5.24
N VAL A 41 8.73 -15.22 5.32
CA VAL A 41 8.57 -16.34 6.24
C VAL A 41 9.74 -16.32 7.22
N ALA A 42 9.44 -16.11 8.49
CA ALA A 42 10.45 -16.09 9.53
C ALA A 42 9.89 -16.74 10.79
N GLN A 43 10.70 -17.59 11.46
CA GLN A 43 10.33 -18.27 12.70
C GLN A 43 8.96 -19.00 12.64
N ASN A 44 8.66 -19.64 11.50
CA ASN A 44 7.38 -20.31 11.21
C ASN A 44 6.15 -19.36 11.19
N GLN A 45 6.36 -18.06 11.08
CA GLN A 45 5.30 -17.08 10.89
C GLN A 45 5.41 -16.43 9.50
N GLN A 46 4.26 -16.04 8.94
CA GLN A 46 4.19 -15.31 7.69
C GLN A 46 3.79 -13.87 7.96
N TYR A 47 4.50 -12.96 7.35
CA TYR A 47 4.22 -11.53 7.40
C TYR A 47 3.91 -11.04 6.00
N THR A 48 2.87 -10.24 5.87
CA THR A 48 2.43 -9.68 4.60
C THR A 48 2.71 -8.19 4.56
N GLY A 49 2.99 -7.71 3.37
CA GLY A 49 3.08 -6.30 3.05
C GLY A 49 2.68 -6.06 1.61
N THR A 50 2.81 -4.83 1.21
CA THR A 50 2.61 -4.38 -0.16
C THR A 50 3.91 -3.78 -0.67
N ALA A 51 4.17 -3.94 -1.95
CA ALA A 51 5.29 -3.31 -2.63
C ALA A 51 4.84 -2.69 -3.95
N PHE A 52 5.70 -1.89 -4.55
CA PHE A 52 5.53 -1.36 -5.89
C PHE A 52 6.87 -1.38 -6.62
N PHE A 53 6.83 -1.18 -7.93
CA PHE A 53 8.02 -1.11 -8.76
C PHE A 53 8.36 0.33 -9.11
N TYR A 54 9.65 0.63 -9.03
CA TYR A 54 10.23 1.93 -9.37
C TYR A 54 11.47 1.73 -10.22
N HIS A 55 11.59 2.48 -11.30
CA HIS A 55 12.75 2.48 -12.18
C HIS A 55 13.60 3.72 -11.97
N SER A 56 14.89 3.56 -11.73
CA SER A 56 15.83 4.68 -11.58
C SER A 56 17.16 4.37 -12.24
N GLY A 57 17.59 5.25 -13.13
CA GLY A 57 18.77 5.01 -13.98
C GLY A 57 18.55 3.76 -14.84
N ASP A 58 19.45 2.78 -14.73
CA ASP A 58 19.37 1.50 -15.44
C ASP A 58 18.88 0.36 -14.53
N THR A 59 18.31 0.68 -13.36
CA THR A 59 17.97 -0.32 -12.35
C THR A 59 16.49 -0.31 -12.02
N ASP A 60 15.89 -1.49 -12.00
CA ASP A 60 14.55 -1.73 -11.50
C ASP A 60 14.59 -2.06 -10.01
N TYR A 61 13.73 -1.44 -9.24
CA TYR A 61 13.62 -1.62 -7.81
C TYR A 61 12.24 -2.12 -7.41
N LEU A 62 12.21 -3.09 -6.49
CA LEU A 62 11.06 -3.38 -5.67
C LEU A 62 11.13 -2.50 -4.41
N VAL A 63 10.11 -1.70 -4.19
CA VAL A 63 10.07 -0.74 -3.08
C VAL A 63 8.99 -1.15 -2.09
N SER A 64 9.34 -1.18 -0.80
CA SER A 64 8.43 -1.42 0.31
C SER A 64 9.00 -0.87 1.61
N ASN A 65 8.31 -1.11 2.72
CA ASN A 65 8.88 -0.76 4.01
C ASN A 65 9.99 -1.72 4.44
N TYR A 66 10.96 -1.19 5.14
CA TYR A 66 12.03 -2.00 5.71
C TYR A 66 11.48 -3.07 6.65
N HIS A 67 10.54 -2.70 7.54
CA HIS A 67 9.94 -3.68 8.45
C HIS A 67 9.14 -4.77 7.74
N ALA A 68 8.53 -4.47 6.58
CA ALA A 68 7.80 -5.46 5.79
C ALA A 68 8.72 -6.47 5.11
N ILE A 69 9.94 -6.07 4.74
CA ILE A 69 10.94 -6.91 4.07
C ILE A 69 11.83 -7.63 5.10
N LYS A 70 12.32 -6.92 6.11
CA LYS A 70 13.29 -7.44 7.08
C LYS A 70 12.67 -7.85 8.41
N GLY A 71 11.38 -7.63 8.62
CA GLY A 71 10.70 -7.94 9.87
C GLY A 71 11.06 -7.06 11.05
N MET A 72 11.78 -5.96 10.81
CA MET A 72 12.25 -5.03 11.82
C MET A 72 11.59 -3.68 11.64
N SER A 73 11.11 -3.09 12.72
CA SER A 73 10.75 -1.67 12.71
C SER A 73 11.98 -0.83 13.05
N PRO A 74 12.34 0.19 12.26
CA PRO A 74 13.40 1.13 12.62
C PRO A 74 13.15 1.85 13.94
N MET A 75 11.88 1.92 14.36
CA MET A 75 11.46 2.52 15.62
C MET A 75 11.59 1.59 16.82
N LYS A 76 11.56 0.28 16.59
CA LYS A 76 11.72 -0.74 17.63
C LYS A 76 13.04 -1.44 17.42
N GLN A 77 14.00 -1.21 18.28
CA GLN A 77 15.33 -1.84 18.23
C GLN A 77 15.31 -3.37 18.46
N ASN A 78 14.16 -3.94 18.74
CA ASN A 78 14.01 -5.38 18.91
C ASN A 78 13.98 -6.05 17.53
N ILE A 79 15.10 -6.66 17.18
CA ILE A 79 15.23 -7.57 16.05
C ILE A 79 14.48 -8.84 16.41
N ASN A 80 13.23 -8.96 15.99
CA ASN A 80 12.51 -10.21 16.21
C ASN A 80 12.95 -11.30 15.24
N PHE A 81 13.31 -10.92 14.01
CA PHE A 81 13.90 -11.81 13.01
C PHE A 81 14.45 -10.99 11.83
N ILE A 82 15.47 -11.50 11.20
CA ILE A 82 15.97 -11.03 9.91
C ILE A 82 15.77 -12.18 8.93
N THR A 83 15.23 -11.86 7.76
CA THR A 83 15.20 -12.80 6.64
C THR A 83 15.90 -12.15 5.45
N ASP A 84 16.64 -12.96 4.71
CA ASP A 84 17.29 -12.62 3.45
C ASP A 84 16.44 -13.01 2.23
N THR A 85 15.26 -13.61 2.46
CA THR A 85 14.36 -14.07 1.41
C THR A 85 13.01 -13.40 1.53
N LEU A 86 12.64 -12.68 0.47
CA LEU A 86 11.35 -12.07 0.24
C LEU A 86 10.62 -12.84 -0.85
N PHE A 87 9.33 -13.06 -0.68
CA PHE A 87 8.48 -13.62 -1.73
C PHE A 87 7.62 -12.52 -2.35
N LEU A 88 7.70 -12.39 -3.66
CA LEU A 88 6.89 -11.49 -4.47
C LEU A 88 5.87 -12.31 -5.25
N LYS A 89 4.60 -11.91 -5.20
CA LYS A 89 3.56 -12.45 -6.06
C LYS A 89 3.23 -11.43 -7.16
N TYR A 90 3.25 -11.89 -8.41
CA TYR A 90 3.07 -11.03 -9.59
C TYR A 90 2.13 -11.66 -10.62
N PRO A 91 1.37 -10.84 -11.40
CA PRO A 91 0.56 -11.32 -12.51
C PRO A 91 1.42 -11.70 -13.72
N VAL A 92 1.00 -12.74 -14.43
CA VAL A 92 1.69 -13.20 -15.65
C VAL A 92 1.15 -12.46 -16.87
N LYS A 93 2.04 -12.08 -17.81
CA LYS A 93 1.65 -11.44 -19.07
C LYS A 93 0.67 -12.32 -19.87
N ASN A 94 -0.38 -11.69 -20.40
CA ASN A 94 -1.39 -12.32 -21.25
C ASN A 94 -2.10 -13.54 -20.59
N SER A 95 -2.22 -13.53 -19.27
CA SER A 95 -2.85 -14.58 -18.48
C SER A 95 -3.52 -13.98 -17.24
N ASP A 96 -4.52 -14.69 -16.70
CA ASP A 96 -5.11 -14.38 -15.41
C ASP A 96 -4.35 -15.05 -14.23
N GLU A 97 -3.25 -15.72 -14.54
CA GLU A 97 -2.43 -16.42 -13.56
C GLU A 97 -1.55 -15.46 -12.76
N TRP A 98 -1.28 -15.88 -11.53
CA TRP A 98 -0.30 -15.24 -10.66
C TRP A 98 0.79 -16.24 -10.30
N LYS A 99 2.04 -15.79 -10.34
CA LYS A 99 3.20 -16.55 -9.88
C LYS A 99 3.82 -15.95 -8.63
N VAL A 100 4.60 -16.76 -7.94
CA VAL A 100 5.41 -16.35 -6.79
C VAL A 100 6.87 -16.61 -7.12
N THR A 101 7.71 -15.62 -6.87
CA THR A 101 9.16 -15.74 -6.96
C THR A 101 9.80 -15.39 -5.63
N ALA A 102 10.91 -16.04 -5.30
CA ALA A 102 11.74 -15.69 -4.17
C ALA A 102 12.80 -14.68 -4.62
N ILE A 103 12.94 -13.61 -3.86
CA ILE A 103 13.95 -12.58 -4.06
C ILE A 103 14.91 -12.69 -2.89
N ASN A 104 16.18 -12.90 -3.18
CA ASN A 104 17.21 -12.81 -2.15
C ASN A 104 17.50 -11.32 -1.88
N THR A 105 17.19 -10.89 -0.68
CA THR A 105 17.45 -9.52 -0.24
C THR A 105 18.82 -9.35 0.40
N GLY A 106 19.62 -10.43 0.49
CA GLY A 106 21.02 -10.49 0.87
C GLY A 106 21.43 -9.73 2.14
N ASP A 107 22.68 -9.95 2.54
CA ASP A 107 23.34 -9.09 3.53
C ASP A 107 23.77 -7.74 2.90
N ASP A 108 23.89 -7.68 1.56
CA ASP A 108 24.38 -6.51 0.82
C ASP A 108 23.38 -5.33 0.79
N ILE A 109 22.12 -5.55 1.20
CA ILE A 109 21.21 -4.44 1.50
C ILE A 109 21.73 -3.60 2.68
N THR A 110 22.70 -4.11 3.44
CA THR A 110 23.39 -3.35 4.48
C THR A 110 24.19 -2.16 3.94
N GLY A 111 24.62 -2.15 2.67
CA GLY A 111 25.33 -1.01 2.05
C GLY A 111 24.46 0.21 1.85
N GLU A 112 23.17 0.03 1.57
CA GLU A 112 22.18 1.13 1.47
C GLU A 112 21.45 1.41 2.78
N THR A 113 21.67 0.60 3.81
CA THR A 113 21.21 0.85 5.19
C THR A 113 21.90 2.03 5.87
N GLU A 114 22.84 2.71 5.25
CA GLU A 114 23.26 4.07 5.67
C GLU A 114 22.05 5.06 5.70
N ILE A 115 20.96 4.76 5.00
CA ILE A 115 19.67 5.45 5.12
C ILE A 115 19.10 5.37 6.54
N PHE A 116 19.44 4.33 7.29
CA PHE A 116 19.18 4.20 8.71
C PHE A 116 20.26 4.87 9.60
N SER A 117 20.86 5.96 9.14
CA SER A 117 21.59 6.79 10.09
C SER A 117 20.63 7.06 11.25
N MET A 118 21.10 7.02 12.48
CA MET A 118 20.27 7.22 13.69
C MET A 118 19.48 8.54 13.66
N THR A 119 19.78 9.42 12.72
CA THR A 119 19.21 10.74 12.55
C THR A 119 18.00 10.80 11.61
N ASP A 120 17.92 9.91 10.60
CA ASP A 120 16.86 9.96 9.57
C ASP A 120 16.25 8.55 9.37
N ARG A 121 15.52 8.07 10.36
CA ARG A 121 14.91 6.74 10.38
C ARG A 121 13.68 6.66 9.50
N ILE A 122 13.87 6.55 8.21
CA ILE A 122 12.80 6.33 7.25
C ILE A 122 12.62 4.82 7.06
N ASP A 123 11.39 4.34 7.26
CA ASP A 123 11.03 2.93 7.13
C ASP A 123 10.73 2.57 5.67
N LEU A 124 11.74 2.68 4.82
CA LEU A 124 11.65 2.39 3.39
C LEU A 124 12.87 1.57 2.96
N LEU A 125 12.69 0.67 2.00
CA LEU A 125 13.75 -0.12 1.38
C LEU A 125 13.49 -0.26 -0.12
N LYS A 126 14.53 -0.03 -0.92
CA LYS A 126 14.59 -0.30 -2.35
C LYS A 126 15.47 -1.52 -2.57
N VAL A 127 14.92 -2.57 -3.15
CA VAL A 127 15.63 -3.81 -3.47
C VAL A 127 15.84 -3.86 -4.97
N PRO A 128 17.08 -3.82 -5.48
CA PRO A 128 17.34 -4.05 -6.89
C PRO A 128 16.79 -5.42 -7.30
N ILE A 129 16.13 -5.50 -8.44
CA ILE A 129 15.49 -6.73 -8.89
C ILE A 129 15.58 -6.91 -10.40
N GLU A 130 15.80 -8.14 -10.83
CA GLU A 130 15.56 -8.55 -12.20
C GLU A 130 14.08 -8.94 -12.36
N ILE A 131 13.38 -8.22 -13.23
CA ILE A 131 11.96 -8.50 -13.51
C ILE A 131 11.84 -9.83 -14.25
N PRO A 132 11.04 -10.80 -13.74
CA PRO A 132 10.79 -12.04 -14.47
C PRO A 132 10.23 -11.77 -15.87
N ALA A 133 10.75 -12.43 -16.89
CA ALA A 133 10.40 -12.15 -18.30
C ALA A 133 8.90 -12.29 -18.62
N ASP A 134 8.20 -13.15 -17.87
CA ASP A 134 6.77 -13.39 -17.97
C ASP A 134 5.92 -12.50 -17.05
N ALA A 135 6.52 -11.63 -16.23
CA ALA A 135 5.79 -10.79 -15.29
C ALA A 135 5.15 -9.58 -15.99
N ASN A 136 3.87 -9.32 -15.67
CA ASN A 136 3.14 -8.13 -16.10
C ASN A 136 3.26 -7.04 -15.01
N ILE A 137 4.33 -6.26 -15.08
CA ILE A 137 4.68 -5.26 -14.06
C ILE A 137 4.42 -3.86 -14.58
N PHE A 138 3.90 -3.01 -13.69
CA PHE A 138 3.69 -1.58 -13.91
C PHE A 138 4.55 -0.79 -12.92
N PHE A 139 5.31 0.14 -13.44
CA PHE A 139 6.19 1.00 -12.66
C PHE A 139 5.46 2.25 -12.22
N ILE A 140 5.70 2.66 -10.96
CA ILE A 140 5.12 3.87 -10.40
C ILE A 140 5.54 5.15 -11.17
N ASN A 141 6.62 5.06 -11.96
CA ASN A 141 7.16 6.14 -12.75
C ASN A 141 6.11 6.85 -13.62
N ASP A 142 5.13 6.11 -14.13
CA ASP A 142 4.02 6.65 -14.93
C ASP A 142 3.15 7.68 -14.18
N LEU A 143 3.22 7.66 -12.84
CA LEU A 143 2.42 8.48 -11.95
C LEU A 143 3.25 9.48 -11.13
N ILE A 144 4.57 9.52 -11.35
CA ILE A 144 5.45 10.51 -10.71
C ILE A 144 5.35 11.82 -11.48
N ASP A 145 5.15 12.89 -10.71
CA ASP A 145 5.12 14.24 -11.22
C ASP A 145 5.62 15.16 -10.09
N GLU A 146 6.76 15.81 -10.31
CA GLU A 146 7.47 16.58 -9.27
C GLU A 146 6.62 17.69 -8.67
N ASP A 147 5.70 18.26 -9.44
CA ASP A 147 4.82 19.35 -8.98
C ASP A 147 3.79 18.86 -7.93
N TYR A 148 3.56 17.55 -7.87
CA TYR A 148 2.57 16.96 -6.97
C TYR A 148 3.17 16.14 -5.81
N LEU A 149 4.49 15.87 -5.80
CA LEU A 149 5.12 15.00 -4.79
C LEU A 149 4.95 15.52 -3.34
N ASP A 150 4.97 16.84 -3.16
CA ASP A 150 4.80 17.51 -1.87
C ASP A 150 3.45 18.21 -1.74
N SER A 151 2.59 18.13 -2.77
CA SER A 151 1.29 18.77 -2.77
C SER A 151 0.28 17.97 -1.95
N GLU A 152 -0.65 18.68 -1.31
CA GLU A 152 -1.75 18.05 -0.56
C GLU A 152 -2.89 17.67 -1.50
N PRO A 153 -3.24 16.36 -1.63
CA PRO A 153 -4.31 15.91 -2.51
C PRO A 153 -5.70 16.16 -1.93
N GLU A 154 -6.72 16.29 -2.78
CA GLU A 154 -8.14 16.36 -2.40
C GLU A 154 -8.62 15.07 -1.70
N GLU A 155 -8.12 13.95 -2.17
CA GLU A 155 -8.41 12.59 -1.70
C GLU A 155 -7.20 11.71 -1.96
N ILE A 156 -7.03 10.68 -1.18
CA ILE A 156 -6.02 9.64 -1.41
C ILE A 156 -6.69 8.29 -1.70
N VAL A 157 -6.01 7.50 -2.53
CA VAL A 157 -6.35 6.10 -2.81
C VAL A 157 -5.12 5.25 -2.58
N VAL A 158 -5.31 4.12 -1.91
CA VAL A 158 -4.24 3.15 -1.63
C VAL A 158 -4.76 1.76 -1.92
N PHE A 159 -3.96 0.94 -2.56
CA PHE A 159 -4.23 -0.49 -2.75
C PHE A 159 -3.21 -1.30 -1.98
N GLY A 160 -3.67 -2.17 -1.10
CA GLY A 160 -2.82 -3.00 -0.27
C GLY A 160 -3.33 -4.43 -0.16
N TYR A 161 -2.55 -5.26 0.52
CA TYR A 161 -2.84 -6.69 0.67
C TYR A 161 -2.92 -7.07 2.16
N PRO A 162 -3.99 -6.63 2.86
CA PRO A 162 -4.17 -7.01 4.25
C PRO A 162 -4.30 -8.53 4.37
N PRO A 163 -3.77 -9.12 5.46
CA PRO A 163 -3.92 -10.54 5.70
C PRO A 163 -5.41 -10.90 5.78
N GLY A 164 -5.76 -12.04 5.19
CA GLY A 164 -7.07 -12.65 5.38
C GLY A 164 -7.25 -13.16 6.81
N ALA A 165 -8.27 -14.03 7.02
CA ALA A 165 -8.39 -14.73 8.30
C ALA A 165 -7.08 -15.48 8.62
N ALA A 166 -6.74 -15.58 9.91
CA ALA A 166 -5.45 -16.13 10.39
C ALA A 166 -5.11 -17.54 9.85
N SER A 167 -6.11 -18.27 9.35
CA SER A 167 -5.95 -19.58 8.71
C SER A 167 -5.59 -19.54 7.21
N ILE A 168 -5.58 -18.35 6.60
CA ILE A 168 -5.30 -18.20 5.16
C ILE A 168 -3.83 -17.80 4.99
N PRO A 169 -3.03 -18.62 4.26
CA PRO A 169 -1.65 -18.24 3.96
C PRO A 169 -1.54 -16.86 3.31
N ALA A 170 -0.47 -16.14 3.62
CA ALA A 170 -0.22 -14.77 3.18
C ALA A 170 -0.33 -14.58 1.66
N PHE A 171 0.11 -15.55 0.86
CA PHE A 171 0.05 -15.48 -0.61
C PHE A 171 -1.38 -15.55 -1.19
N TYR A 172 -2.40 -15.85 -0.39
CA TYR A 172 -3.82 -15.75 -0.77
C TYR A 172 -4.45 -14.41 -0.39
N SER A 173 -3.70 -13.48 0.19
CA SER A 173 -4.21 -12.14 0.46
C SER A 173 -4.80 -11.52 -0.81
N ARG A 174 -5.98 -10.92 -0.67
CA ARG A 174 -6.65 -10.20 -1.76
C ARG A 174 -6.34 -8.73 -1.64
N GLN A 175 -6.19 -8.10 -2.79
CA GLN A 175 -6.07 -6.65 -2.86
C GLN A 175 -7.32 -5.98 -2.31
N GLN A 176 -7.12 -4.94 -1.53
CA GLN A 176 -8.19 -4.09 -1.00
C GLN A 176 -7.81 -2.62 -1.21
N SER A 177 -8.81 -1.81 -1.51
CA SER A 177 -8.64 -0.37 -1.62
C SER A 177 -8.97 0.33 -0.30
N LEU A 178 -8.25 1.40 -0.02
CA LEU A 178 -8.51 2.36 1.04
C LEU A 178 -8.62 3.73 0.40
N LYS A 179 -9.73 4.44 0.66
CA LYS A 179 -9.89 5.84 0.27
C LYS A 179 -9.91 6.71 1.51
N GLY A 180 -9.26 7.85 1.44
CA GLY A 180 -9.15 8.72 2.59
C GLY A 180 -8.75 10.15 2.24
N LYS A 181 -8.45 10.91 3.27
CA LYS A 181 -8.01 12.31 3.15
C LYS A 181 -6.82 12.56 4.07
N VAL A 182 -6.03 13.54 3.71
CA VAL A 182 -4.99 14.07 4.59
C VAL A 182 -5.66 14.62 5.86
N ASN A 183 -5.10 14.25 7.01
CA ASN A 183 -5.58 14.72 8.31
C ASN A 183 -4.81 15.97 8.70
N PRO A 184 -5.42 17.17 8.72
CA PRO A 184 -4.74 18.42 9.06
C PRO A 184 -4.23 18.43 10.51
N ASP A 185 -4.88 17.70 11.42
CA ASP A 185 -4.48 17.57 12.83
C ASP A 185 -3.51 16.41 13.05
N GLY A 186 -3.02 15.82 11.96
CA GLY A 186 -2.28 14.56 11.99
C GLY A 186 -1.05 14.57 12.89
N PHE A 187 -0.34 15.69 12.97
CA PHE A 187 0.82 15.82 13.84
C PHE A 187 0.44 15.73 15.33
N ASN A 188 -0.66 16.35 15.75
CA ASN A 188 -1.13 16.29 17.12
C ASN A 188 -1.53 14.86 17.51
N ASP A 189 -2.24 14.17 16.62
CA ASP A 189 -2.61 12.76 16.79
C ASP A 189 -1.36 11.85 16.83
N TYR A 190 -0.33 12.16 16.02
CA TYR A 190 0.96 11.46 16.03
C TYR A 190 1.69 11.64 17.37
N ASP A 191 1.82 12.86 17.88
CA ASP A 191 2.47 13.15 19.16
C ASP A 191 1.74 12.45 20.31
N ALA A 192 0.42 12.44 20.31
CA ALA A 192 -0.37 11.68 21.27
C ALA A 192 -0.10 10.15 21.16
N SER A 193 0.01 9.65 19.94
CA SER A 193 0.31 8.23 19.67
C SER A 193 1.70 7.83 20.18
N LEU A 194 2.69 8.70 20.09
CA LEU A 194 4.03 8.44 20.63
C LEU A 194 4.01 8.21 22.14
N LYS A 195 3.18 8.95 22.85
CA LYS A 195 3.04 8.79 24.30
C LYS A 195 2.37 7.48 24.70
N ILE A 196 1.39 7.04 23.90
CA ILE A 196 0.62 5.82 24.16
C ILE A 196 1.43 4.57 23.79
N ASN A 197 2.05 4.56 22.61
CA ASN A 197 2.68 3.37 22.06
C ASN A 197 4.13 3.18 22.52
N PHE A 198 4.77 4.23 22.99
CA PHE A 198 6.17 4.23 23.39
C PHE A 198 6.35 4.88 24.77
N PRO A 199 5.64 4.39 25.82
CA PRO A 199 5.72 5.00 27.16
C PRO A 199 7.15 4.95 27.73
N ASP A 200 7.87 3.86 27.44
CA ASP A 200 9.22 3.59 27.98
C ASP A 200 10.36 4.14 27.11
N VAL A 201 10.04 4.79 25.98
CA VAL A 201 11.04 5.41 25.11
C VAL A 201 11.50 6.74 25.72
N SER A 202 12.80 7.00 25.73
CA SER A 202 13.37 8.23 26.26
C SER A 202 12.85 9.48 25.53
N ASP A 203 12.82 10.61 26.22
CA ASP A 203 12.37 11.87 25.62
C ASP A 203 13.26 12.32 24.46
N SER A 204 14.56 11.99 24.49
CA SER A 204 15.48 12.23 23.38
C SER A 204 15.10 11.41 22.13
N ALA A 205 14.75 10.13 22.29
CA ALA A 205 14.30 9.31 21.19
C ALA A 205 12.92 9.78 20.65
N LYS A 206 12.00 10.20 21.54
CA LYS A 206 10.72 10.82 21.11
C LYS A 206 10.95 12.13 20.35
N ALA A 207 11.96 12.92 20.74
CA ALA A 207 12.32 14.14 20.01
C ALA A 207 12.81 13.83 18.58
N ILE A 208 13.61 12.78 18.40
CA ILE A 208 14.02 12.29 17.07
C ILE A 208 12.79 11.87 16.26
N MET A 209 11.90 11.06 16.84
CA MET A 209 10.67 10.63 16.16
C MET A 209 9.78 11.81 15.74
N ARG A 210 9.70 12.86 16.57
CA ARG A 210 9.01 14.10 16.18
C ARG A 210 9.72 14.84 15.05
N SER A 211 11.04 14.90 15.06
CA SER A 211 11.81 15.58 14.01
C SER A 211 11.65 14.91 12.64
N THR A 212 11.49 13.59 12.61
CA THR A 212 11.25 12.85 11.36
C THR A 212 9.83 12.96 10.85
N SER A 213 8.87 13.44 11.67
CA SER A 213 7.47 13.60 11.24
C SER A 213 7.29 14.58 10.08
N ARG A 214 8.25 15.47 9.82
CA ARG A 214 8.29 16.35 8.64
C ARG A 214 8.33 15.58 7.32
N TYR A 215 8.82 14.34 7.35
CA TYR A 215 8.88 13.45 6.18
C TYR A 215 7.59 12.69 5.96
N TYR A 216 6.60 12.86 6.84
CA TYR A 216 5.35 12.14 6.81
C TYR A 216 4.19 13.07 6.51
N TYR A 217 3.13 12.48 6.00
CA TYR A 217 1.80 13.05 6.11
C TYR A 217 0.85 12.00 6.69
N PHE A 218 -0.25 12.47 7.22
CA PHE A 218 -1.15 11.68 8.02
C PHE A 218 -2.50 11.58 7.32
N ILE A 219 -3.06 10.41 7.30
CA ILE A 219 -4.26 10.07 6.52
C ILE A 219 -5.32 9.52 7.47
N LYS A 220 -6.57 9.82 7.22
CA LYS A 220 -7.73 9.11 7.76
C LYS A 220 -8.49 8.45 6.60
N PRO A 221 -8.99 7.22 6.78
CA PRO A 221 -9.00 6.37 7.98
C PRO A 221 -7.69 5.59 8.20
N TYR A 222 -7.69 4.75 9.24
CA TYR A 222 -6.61 3.83 9.55
C TYR A 222 -6.50 2.70 8.52
N ALA A 223 -5.30 2.50 7.99
CA ALA A 223 -4.95 1.35 7.17
C ALA A 223 -4.51 0.18 8.05
N ALA A 224 -5.13 -0.97 7.87
CA ALA A 224 -4.81 -2.19 8.60
C ALA A 224 -3.41 -2.73 8.24
N GLN A 225 -2.94 -3.73 8.98
CA GLN A 225 -1.74 -4.50 8.63
C GLN A 225 -1.83 -5.00 7.17
N GLY A 226 -0.69 -5.04 6.46
CA GLY A 226 -0.61 -5.47 5.06
C GLY A 226 -0.66 -4.32 4.05
N TYR A 227 -1.05 -3.11 4.47
CA TYR A 227 -0.86 -1.90 3.66
C TYR A 227 0.55 -1.33 3.75
N SER A 228 1.38 -1.80 4.68
CA SER A 228 2.79 -1.39 4.79
C SER A 228 3.51 -1.58 3.47
N GLY A 229 4.14 -0.51 2.96
CA GLY A 229 4.81 -0.43 1.67
C GLY A 229 3.89 -0.13 0.48
N ALA A 230 2.58 0.02 0.70
CA ALA A 230 1.65 0.36 -0.37
C ALA A 230 1.89 1.79 -0.89
N PRO A 231 1.92 1.99 -2.23
CA PRO A 231 1.99 3.31 -2.80
C PRO A 231 0.70 4.08 -2.53
N VAL A 232 0.82 5.36 -2.26
CA VAL A 232 -0.30 6.28 -2.06
C VAL A 232 -0.48 7.12 -3.30
N PHE A 233 -1.70 7.13 -3.82
CA PHE A 233 -2.09 7.93 -4.97
C PHE A 233 -2.96 9.09 -4.52
N GLY A 234 -2.47 10.31 -4.73
CA GLY A 234 -3.20 11.53 -4.50
C GLY A 234 -4.09 11.86 -5.70
N LYS A 235 -5.32 12.26 -5.44
CA LYS A 235 -6.25 12.79 -6.41
C LYS A 235 -6.13 14.31 -6.46
N PHE A 236 -5.89 14.83 -7.64
CA PHE A 236 -5.72 16.25 -7.90
C PHE A 236 -6.61 16.69 -9.06
N ARG A 237 -6.64 18.01 -9.28
CA ARG A 237 -7.17 18.62 -10.51
C ARG A 237 -6.05 19.32 -11.24
N ASN A 238 -5.93 19.05 -12.54
CA ASN A 238 -5.00 19.76 -13.39
C ASN A 238 -5.53 21.17 -13.76
N GLU A 239 -4.76 21.92 -14.54
CA GLU A 239 -5.12 23.26 -15.01
C GLU A 239 -6.45 23.30 -15.80
N ASN A 240 -6.85 22.18 -16.42
CA ASN A 240 -8.10 22.02 -17.14
C ASN A 240 -9.25 21.57 -16.26
N ASN A 241 -9.05 21.51 -14.92
CA ASN A 241 -10.01 20.99 -13.94
C ASN A 241 -10.37 19.50 -14.13
N GLU A 242 -9.51 18.73 -14.81
CA GLU A 242 -9.64 17.29 -14.97
C GLU A 242 -9.07 16.57 -13.76
N VAL A 243 -9.70 15.48 -13.37
CA VAL A 243 -9.19 14.61 -12.29
C VAL A 243 -7.98 13.85 -12.77
N ILE A 244 -6.89 13.96 -12.02
CA ILE A 244 -5.66 13.21 -12.24
C ILE A 244 -5.22 12.53 -10.95
N TYR A 245 -4.51 11.41 -11.09
CA TYR A 245 -3.90 10.72 -9.96
C TYR A 245 -2.38 10.75 -10.09
N ARG A 246 -1.69 11.03 -8.97
CA ARG A 246 -0.23 11.07 -8.90
C ARG A 246 0.26 10.31 -7.68
N PHE A 247 1.44 9.72 -7.80
CA PHE A 247 2.13 9.14 -6.66
C PHE A 247 2.50 10.25 -5.66
N THR A 248 2.11 10.07 -4.40
CA THR A 248 2.35 11.06 -3.33
C THR A 248 3.02 10.49 -2.10
N GLY A 249 3.20 9.16 -2.02
CA GLY A 249 3.89 8.59 -0.86
C GLY A 249 3.76 7.09 -0.71
N VAL A 250 4.20 6.61 0.47
CA VAL A 250 4.22 5.18 0.82
C VAL A 250 3.69 4.98 2.24
N ILE A 251 2.70 4.12 2.42
CA ILE A 251 2.19 3.75 3.74
C ILE A 251 3.27 3.01 4.52
N PHE A 252 3.51 3.39 5.79
CA PHE A 252 4.49 2.68 6.61
C PHE A 252 3.96 2.28 7.99
N ALA A 253 2.99 2.99 8.53
CA ALA A 253 2.47 2.73 9.86
C ALA A 253 1.04 3.26 10.02
N GLY A 254 0.45 2.98 11.14
CA GLY A 254 -0.84 3.56 11.52
C GLY A 254 -1.19 3.30 12.98
N GLN A 255 -2.18 4.05 13.45
CA GLN A 255 -2.66 4.01 14.82
C GLN A 255 -4.18 3.82 14.85
N PRO A 256 -4.67 2.63 15.25
CA PRO A 256 -6.10 2.37 15.32
C PRO A 256 -6.85 3.28 16.28
N ALA A 257 -6.24 3.63 17.41
CA ALA A 257 -6.89 4.45 18.45
C ALA A 257 -7.23 5.87 17.96
N THR A 258 -6.40 6.44 17.08
CA THR A 258 -6.63 7.75 16.46
C THR A 258 -7.21 7.66 15.05
N GLN A 259 -7.48 6.44 14.58
CA GLN A 259 -7.95 6.16 13.21
C GLN A 259 -7.04 6.82 12.15
N GLN A 260 -5.74 6.77 12.38
CA GLN A 260 -4.77 7.45 11.55
C GLN A 260 -3.81 6.48 10.88
N THR A 261 -3.51 6.73 9.62
CA THR A 261 -2.46 6.09 8.82
C THR A 261 -1.33 7.09 8.59
N TRP A 262 -0.11 6.60 8.60
CA TRP A 262 1.09 7.41 8.40
C TRP A 262 1.75 7.01 7.09
N ALA A 263 2.02 8.00 6.26
CA ALA A 263 2.67 7.82 4.97
C ALA A 263 3.95 8.66 4.86
N ILE A 264 4.99 8.06 4.30
CA ILE A 264 6.21 8.75 3.90
C ILE A 264 5.86 9.59 2.67
N ARG A 265 6.27 10.86 2.62
CA ARG A 265 6.03 11.74 1.48
C ARG A 265 6.72 11.22 0.22
N GLY A 266 6.10 11.45 -0.94
CA GLY A 266 6.60 10.97 -2.23
C GLY A 266 8.00 11.49 -2.55
N ALA A 267 8.26 12.77 -2.36
CA ALA A 267 9.59 13.36 -2.56
C ALA A 267 10.67 12.67 -1.72
N VAL A 268 10.36 12.35 -0.46
CA VAL A 268 11.27 11.61 0.42
C VAL A 268 11.45 10.18 -0.07
N ALA A 269 10.36 9.49 -0.42
CA ALA A 269 10.41 8.09 -0.87
C ALA A 269 11.21 7.88 -2.16
N LEU A 270 11.29 8.88 -3.04
CA LEU A 270 12.04 8.80 -4.29
C LEU A 270 13.51 9.18 -4.14
N GLN A 271 13.86 10.03 -3.14
CA GLN A 271 15.25 10.42 -2.88
C GLN A 271 16.07 9.27 -2.27
N TYR A 272 15.45 8.42 -1.51
CA TYR A 272 16.04 7.25 -0.87
C TYR A 272 15.75 5.98 -1.69
#